data_8dfb844c4616152cc9594cafe616ec46
#
_entry.id   8dfb844c4616152cc9594cafe616ec46
#
_cell.length_a   1.000
_cell.length_b   1.000
_cell.length_c   1.000
_cell.angle_alpha   90.00
_cell.angle_beta   90.00
_cell.angle_gamma   90.00
#
_symmetry.space_group_name_H-M   'P 1'
#
loop_
_entity.id
_entity.type
_entity.pdbx_description
1 polymer ?
#
loop_
_entity_poly.entity_id
_entity_poly.type
_entity_poly.pdbx_seq_one_letter_code
_entity_poly.pdbx_strand_id
1 'polypeptide(L)'
;MKKGLGLLMPLFLMACSQQATISKDTLKDKIAGGWAGKMIGVSYGLPTEFKALGKMYEDSIHWTPVRVKDALWEDDLYVQLTLMDVMDKHGMQAEQKKYQEALATAGFRLWHANVQTRKNYFDSIFPPQSGQPEFNLHADDIDFQIEADYIGFMCPGMPQTANKMADYMGHIMNYGDGVYGGAFVASLYSEAYLQNDIRSVIEKALLSLPAESGYRRIIEDVIAFHQENPDDWTKCWQMLENKWARANICNPGTKYNIDAKLNGAYIVIGLLYGEGDINKTLEISTRCGQDSDCNPSNALAVLGIIKGFSAFPQEYREAIEKIGDKPFVHTNYSFNKAVERTADYAEKIIVENGGKVTEDSYSIVLQEPVALPMEDAFPNLVYSKRAAIVDADKDSCWTLKGNWQDAENGYVKYSEQVGDEIMFTFEGTGASIEGWWVKNGGKADVYVDGIFKRTIDCFYSVSYTHLTLPTNSR
;
A
#
# COMPACT_ATOMS: atom_id res chain seq x y z
N MET A 1 -27.02 53.85 40.43
CA MET A 1 -26.94 52.52 39.85
C MET A 1 -25.78 52.49 38.86
N LYS A 2 -24.59 51.99 39.25
CA LYS A 2 -23.42 51.87 38.38
C LYS A 2 -23.38 50.43 37.89
N LYS A 3 -23.55 50.22 36.59
CA LYS A 3 -23.37 48.91 35.94
C LYS A 3 -21.87 48.67 35.75
N GLY A 4 -21.33 47.71 36.46
CA GLY A 4 -19.97 47.22 36.24
C GLY A 4 -19.93 46.33 35.00
N LEU A 5 -19.15 46.75 34.01
CA LEU A 5 -18.83 45.97 32.80
C LEU A 5 -17.68 44.99 33.13
N GLY A 6 -18.02 43.73 33.35
CA GLY A 6 -17.03 42.71 33.55
C GLY A 6 -16.33 42.38 32.21
N LEU A 7 -15.04 42.68 32.13
CA LEU A 7 -14.18 42.31 31.00
C LEU A 7 -13.86 40.80 31.12
N LEU A 8 -14.50 39.96 30.31
CA LEU A 8 -14.10 38.57 30.12
C LEU A 8 -12.81 38.54 29.27
N MET A 9 -11.69 38.30 29.92
CA MET A 9 -10.41 38.04 29.27
C MET A 9 -10.42 36.59 28.75
N PRO A 10 -10.25 36.34 27.44
CA PRO A 10 -10.17 34.95 26.96
C PRO A 10 -8.88 34.32 27.50
N LEU A 11 -9.03 33.27 28.29
CA LEU A 11 -7.92 32.39 28.64
C LEU A 11 -7.47 31.67 27.37
N PHE A 12 -6.40 32.13 26.73
CA PHE A 12 -5.65 31.34 25.77
C PHE A 12 -4.95 30.24 26.56
N LEU A 13 -5.53 29.04 26.56
CA LEU A 13 -4.81 27.81 26.87
C LEU A 13 -3.72 27.63 25.80
N MET A 14 -2.49 28.05 26.10
CA MET A 14 -1.33 27.60 25.35
C MET A 14 -1.24 26.10 25.57
N ALA A 15 -1.72 25.31 24.61
CA ALA A 15 -1.39 23.90 24.54
C ALA A 15 0.14 23.81 24.40
N CYS A 16 0.83 23.37 25.46
CA CYS A 16 2.27 23.11 25.43
C CYS A 16 2.44 21.93 24.49
N SER A 17 2.83 22.16 23.22
CA SER A 17 3.13 21.07 22.29
C SER A 17 4.29 20.26 22.87
N GLN A 18 4.08 18.96 23.00
CA GLN A 18 5.11 18.04 23.49
C GLN A 18 6.25 18.03 22.45
N GLN A 19 7.49 18.11 22.94
CA GLN A 19 8.67 18.07 22.08
C GLN A 19 9.56 16.87 22.45
N ALA A 20 10.16 16.28 21.43
CA ALA A 20 11.22 15.29 21.59
C ALA A 20 12.53 15.80 20.96
N THR A 21 13.65 15.36 21.52
CA THR A 21 14.98 15.65 20.95
C THR A 21 15.61 14.36 20.47
N ILE A 22 16.13 14.35 19.25
CA ILE A 22 16.87 13.21 18.68
C ILE A 22 18.16 13.73 18.05
N SER A 23 19.27 13.01 18.24
CA SER A 23 20.52 13.38 17.56
C SER A 23 20.43 13.11 16.05
N LYS A 24 21.19 13.86 15.24
CA LYS A 24 21.27 13.67 13.79
C LYS A 24 21.71 12.25 13.44
N ASP A 25 22.72 11.74 14.16
CA ASP A 25 23.21 10.37 13.96
C ASP A 25 22.18 9.32 14.31
N THR A 26 21.44 9.50 15.42
CA THR A 26 20.38 8.57 15.81
C THR A 26 19.22 8.59 14.79
N LEU A 27 18.82 9.77 14.31
CA LEU A 27 17.78 9.86 13.28
C LEU A 27 18.21 9.14 12.00
N LYS A 28 19.45 9.41 11.53
CA LYS A 28 19.99 8.78 10.34
C LYS A 28 20.14 7.26 10.48
N ASP A 29 20.57 6.78 11.65
CA ASP A 29 20.68 5.35 11.95
C ASP A 29 19.30 4.66 11.93
N LYS A 30 18.26 5.31 12.48
CA LYS A 30 16.88 4.81 12.46
C LYS A 30 16.30 4.80 11.03
N ILE A 31 16.54 5.86 10.23
CA ILE A 31 16.14 5.90 8.81
C ILE A 31 16.85 4.77 8.03
N ALA A 32 18.13 4.58 8.26
CA ALA A 32 18.88 3.48 7.66
C ALA A 32 18.34 2.11 8.10
N GLY A 33 17.91 1.99 9.36
CA GLY A 33 17.24 0.81 9.88
C GLY A 33 15.93 0.50 9.15
N GLY A 34 15.11 1.52 8.87
CA GLY A 34 13.87 1.39 8.09
C GLY A 34 14.14 0.86 6.68
N TRP A 35 15.02 1.53 5.92
CA TRP A 35 15.38 1.09 4.56
C TRP A 35 16.05 -0.29 4.54
N ALA A 36 16.93 -0.59 5.50
CA ALA A 36 17.54 -1.92 5.60
C ALA A 36 16.52 -3.00 5.91
N GLY A 37 15.60 -2.70 6.84
CA GLY A 37 14.48 -3.61 7.17
C GLY A 37 13.63 -3.92 5.96
N LYS A 38 13.29 -2.89 5.18
CA LYS A 38 12.56 -3.04 3.91
C LYS A 38 13.30 -3.98 2.95
N MET A 39 14.57 -3.73 2.67
CA MET A 39 15.38 -4.55 1.75
C MET A 39 15.57 -5.99 2.21
N ILE A 40 15.80 -6.19 3.50
CA ILE A 40 15.97 -7.53 4.07
C ILE A 40 14.65 -8.30 3.98
N GLY A 41 13.54 -7.66 4.38
CA GLY A 41 12.21 -8.29 4.38
C GLY A 41 11.77 -8.72 3.00
N VAL A 42 11.84 -7.83 1.99
CA VAL A 42 11.45 -8.17 0.63
C VAL A 42 12.31 -9.31 0.08
N SER A 43 13.64 -9.25 0.24
CA SER A 43 14.53 -10.31 -0.24
C SER A 43 14.34 -11.64 0.47
N TYR A 44 13.88 -11.62 1.74
CA TYR A 44 13.59 -12.81 2.53
C TYR A 44 12.33 -13.51 2.04
N GLY A 45 11.27 -12.75 1.80
CA GLY A 45 9.98 -13.26 1.38
C GLY A 45 9.87 -13.60 -0.10
N LEU A 46 10.61 -12.91 -0.97
CA LEU A 46 10.59 -13.06 -2.43
C LEU A 46 10.53 -14.52 -2.95
N PRO A 47 11.29 -15.50 -2.39
CA PRO A 47 11.18 -16.89 -2.84
C PRO A 47 9.84 -17.55 -2.57
N THR A 48 8.97 -16.94 -1.74
CA THR A 48 7.69 -17.52 -1.30
C THR A 48 6.48 -16.76 -1.82
N GLU A 49 6.70 -15.61 -2.44
CA GLU A 49 5.67 -14.73 -2.99
C GLU A 49 4.63 -15.49 -3.81
N PHE A 50 3.36 -15.32 -3.46
CA PHE A 50 2.19 -15.98 -4.05
C PHE A 50 2.24 -17.52 -4.15
N LYS A 51 3.11 -18.20 -3.39
CA LYS A 51 3.15 -19.67 -3.32
C LYS A 51 2.18 -20.26 -2.29
N ALA A 52 1.75 -19.47 -1.33
CA ALA A 52 0.81 -19.86 -0.29
C ALA A 52 -0.44 -18.97 -0.33
N LEU A 53 -1.41 -19.35 -1.16
CA LEU A 53 -2.66 -18.63 -1.37
C LEU A 53 -3.77 -19.24 -0.51
N GLY A 54 -4.30 -18.49 0.46
CA GLY A 54 -5.29 -18.94 1.41
C GLY A 54 -4.83 -20.13 2.27
N LYS A 55 -3.53 -20.22 2.49
CA LYS A 55 -2.86 -21.17 3.37
C LYS A 55 -1.54 -20.59 3.85
N MET A 56 -1.05 -21.05 4.99
CA MET A 56 0.28 -20.69 5.47
C MET A 56 1.36 -21.34 4.57
N TYR A 57 2.51 -20.68 4.46
CA TYR A 57 3.69 -21.26 3.83
C TYR A 57 4.40 -22.22 4.81
N GLU A 58 4.38 -23.51 4.51
CA GLU A 58 4.88 -24.57 5.41
C GLU A 58 6.29 -25.06 5.06
N ASP A 59 6.73 -24.84 3.82
CA ASP A 59 8.05 -25.30 3.37
C ASP A 59 9.20 -24.51 4.03
N SER A 60 10.43 -25.01 3.87
CA SER A 60 11.62 -24.32 4.36
C SER A 60 11.88 -23.04 3.58
N ILE A 61 12.14 -21.94 4.28
CA ILE A 61 12.55 -20.67 3.69
C ILE A 61 14.08 -20.66 3.63
N HIS A 62 14.62 -20.74 2.43
CA HIS A 62 16.06 -20.74 2.19
C HIS A 62 16.53 -19.33 1.82
N TRP A 63 16.97 -18.58 2.81
CA TRP A 63 17.51 -17.24 2.64
C TRP A 63 18.82 -17.08 3.41
N THR A 64 19.71 -16.26 2.88
CA THR A 64 20.96 -15.85 3.53
C THR A 64 21.17 -14.35 3.30
N PRO A 65 21.91 -13.64 4.19
CA PRO A 65 22.13 -12.19 4.05
C PRO A 65 22.69 -11.74 2.68
N VAL A 66 23.43 -12.59 1.99
CA VAL A 66 23.94 -12.30 0.63
C VAL A 66 22.80 -12.05 -0.37
N ARG A 67 21.62 -12.59 -0.13
CA ARG A 67 20.45 -12.40 -1.00
C ARG A 67 19.78 -11.04 -0.85
N VAL A 68 20.16 -10.23 0.12
CA VAL A 68 19.63 -8.86 0.23
C VAL A 68 19.83 -8.03 -1.05
N LYS A 69 20.81 -8.40 -1.88
CA LYS A 69 21.02 -7.79 -3.21
C LYS A 69 19.82 -7.97 -4.15
N ASP A 70 18.99 -9.02 -3.93
CA ASP A 70 17.82 -9.30 -4.76
C ASP A 70 16.79 -8.16 -4.62
N ALA A 71 16.73 -7.50 -3.46
CA ALA A 71 15.91 -6.31 -3.23
C ALA A 71 16.20 -5.12 -4.17
N LEU A 72 17.37 -5.09 -4.82
CA LEU A 72 17.66 -4.04 -5.82
C LEU A 72 16.77 -4.10 -7.06
N TRP A 73 16.03 -5.20 -7.27
CA TRP A 73 15.21 -5.48 -8.45
C TRP A 73 13.70 -5.44 -8.16
N GLU A 74 13.30 -5.21 -6.88
CA GLU A 74 11.91 -5.35 -6.43
C GLU A 74 11.13 -4.04 -6.53
N ASP A 75 9.87 -4.16 -6.93
CA ASP A 75 8.97 -3.03 -7.14
C ASP A 75 8.61 -2.31 -5.83
N ASP A 76 8.53 -3.00 -4.73
CA ASP A 76 8.48 -2.43 -3.37
C ASP A 76 9.45 -1.27 -3.14
N LEU A 77 10.59 -1.28 -3.84
CA LEU A 77 11.64 -0.29 -3.69
C LEU A 77 11.68 0.69 -4.85
N TYR A 78 11.77 0.22 -6.10
CA TYR A 78 11.98 1.15 -7.20
C TYR A 78 10.73 2.00 -7.52
N VAL A 79 9.52 1.54 -7.22
CA VAL A 79 8.31 2.35 -7.44
C VAL A 79 8.27 3.54 -6.48
N GLN A 80 8.39 3.31 -5.17
CA GLN A 80 8.40 4.41 -4.20
C GLN A 80 9.60 5.36 -4.40
N LEU A 81 10.77 4.86 -4.82
CA LEU A 81 11.91 5.71 -5.15
C LEU A 81 11.68 6.54 -6.42
N THR A 82 10.85 6.07 -7.35
CA THR A 82 10.36 6.88 -8.48
C THR A 82 9.47 8.03 -7.99
N LEU A 83 8.64 7.80 -6.97
CA LEU A 83 7.85 8.88 -6.35
C LEU A 83 8.74 9.88 -5.61
N MET A 84 9.77 9.43 -4.90
CA MET A 84 10.77 10.32 -4.29
C MET A 84 11.53 11.15 -5.33
N ASP A 85 11.84 10.60 -6.50
CA ASP A 85 12.51 11.32 -7.60
C ASP A 85 11.63 12.47 -8.13
N VAL A 86 10.30 12.33 -8.11
CA VAL A 86 9.38 13.44 -8.40
C VAL A 86 9.52 14.55 -7.38
N MET A 87 9.62 14.22 -6.08
CA MET A 87 9.87 15.20 -5.02
C MET A 87 11.23 15.91 -5.21
N ASP A 88 12.27 15.20 -5.63
CA ASP A 88 13.57 15.78 -5.92
C ASP A 88 13.52 16.79 -7.07
N LYS A 89 12.74 16.49 -8.11
CA LYS A 89 12.64 17.31 -9.32
C LYS A 89 11.66 18.48 -9.20
N HIS A 90 10.57 18.29 -8.46
CA HIS A 90 9.45 19.23 -8.44
C HIS A 90 9.12 19.78 -7.03
N GLY A 91 9.84 19.32 -5.99
CA GLY A 91 9.60 19.68 -4.59
C GLY A 91 8.55 18.81 -3.91
N MET A 92 8.48 18.87 -2.58
CA MET A 92 7.53 18.11 -1.76
C MET A 92 6.06 18.47 -2.01
N GLN A 93 5.80 19.63 -2.60
CA GLN A 93 4.46 20.14 -2.95
C GLN A 93 4.10 19.87 -4.41
N ALA A 94 4.79 18.93 -5.08
CA ALA A 94 4.51 18.57 -6.47
C ALA A 94 3.05 18.12 -6.65
N GLU A 95 2.43 18.53 -7.76
CA GLU A 95 1.06 18.13 -8.09
C GLU A 95 0.95 16.60 -8.26
N GLN A 96 -0.13 15.99 -7.76
CA GLN A 96 -0.38 14.54 -7.88
C GLN A 96 -0.22 14.02 -9.32
N LYS A 97 -0.61 14.81 -10.31
CA LYS A 97 -0.45 14.48 -11.72
C LYS A 97 1.01 14.21 -12.12
N LYS A 98 2.00 14.86 -11.46
CA LYS A 98 3.42 14.62 -11.75
C LYS A 98 3.89 13.24 -11.29
N TYR A 99 3.36 12.78 -10.17
CA TYR A 99 3.62 11.43 -9.67
C TYR A 99 2.96 10.38 -10.58
N GLN A 100 1.70 10.60 -10.98
CA GLN A 100 1.03 9.74 -11.95
C GLN A 100 1.78 9.71 -13.29
N GLU A 101 2.25 10.87 -13.79
CA GLU A 101 3.05 10.97 -15.02
C GLU A 101 4.34 10.15 -14.92
N ALA A 102 5.03 10.19 -13.77
CA ALA A 102 6.23 9.41 -13.54
C ALA A 102 5.96 7.90 -13.58
N LEU A 103 4.89 7.42 -12.96
CA LEU A 103 4.45 6.03 -13.05
C LEU A 103 4.02 5.67 -14.49
N ALA A 104 3.27 6.56 -15.15
CA ALA A 104 2.76 6.32 -16.49
C ALA A 104 3.87 6.17 -17.52
N THR A 105 4.92 6.99 -17.42
CA THR A 105 6.04 7.03 -18.36
C THR A 105 7.24 6.16 -17.95
N ALA A 106 7.19 5.53 -16.77
CA ALA A 106 8.23 4.64 -16.31
C ALA A 106 8.41 3.44 -17.26
N GLY A 107 9.68 3.10 -17.53
CA GLY A 107 10.05 2.02 -18.45
C GLY A 107 9.91 0.61 -17.87
N PHE A 108 9.41 0.47 -16.65
CA PHE A 108 9.24 -0.80 -15.97
C PHE A 108 7.78 -1.27 -15.94
N ARG A 109 7.60 -2.54 -15.63
CA ARG A 109 6.27 -3.13 -15.45
C ARG A 109 5.65 -2.63 -14.15
N LEU A 110 4.34 -2.42 -14.17
CA LEU A 110 3.51 -2.13 -13.01
C LEU A 110 2.43 -3.20 -12.88
N TRP A 111 1.83 -3.29 -11.70
CA TRP A 111 0.83 -4.29 -11.35
C TRP A 111 -0.42 -3.60 -10.79
N HIS A 112 -1.51 -4.32 -10.64
CA HIS A 112 -2.72 -3.95 -9.89
C HIS A 112 -3.13 -2.46 -10.01
N ALA A 113 -3.23 -1.74 -8.92
CA ALA A 113 -3.64 -0.35 -8.88
C ALA A 113 -2.70 0.56 -9.68
N ASN A 114 -1.40 0.28 -9.66
CA ASN A 114 -0.39 1.05 -10.39
C ASN A 114 -0.52 0.90 -11.91
N VAL A 115 -0.77 -0.31 -12.42
CA VAL A 115 -0.95 -0.48 -13.87
C VAL A 115 -2.24 0.18 -14.34
N GLN A 116 -3.30 0.13 -13.53
CA GLN A 116 -4.55 0.84 -13.85
C GLN A 116 -4.33 2.36 -13.80
N THR A 117 -3.59 2.87 -12.82
CA THR A 117 -3.20 4.29 -12.73
C THR A 117 -2.42 4.76 -13.94
N ARG A 118 -1.48 3.93 -14.45
CA ARG A 118 -0.79 4.18 -15.73
C ARG A 118 -1.76 4.29 -16.89
N LYS A 119 -2.70 3.35 -17.00
CA LYS A 119 -3.72 3.36 -18.06
C LYS A 119 -4.59 4.61 -17.96
N ASN A 120 -5.04 4.96 -16.75
CA ASN A 120 -5.85 6.13 -16.47
C ASN A 120 -5.16 7.43 -16.92
N TYR A 121 -3.84 7.55 -16.75
CA TYR A 121 -3.09 8.71 -17.24
C TYR A 121 -3.23 8.89 -18.76
N PHE A 122 -3.07 7.81 -19.53
CA PHE A 122 -3.22 7.86 -20.99
C PHE A 122 -4.68 8.06 -21.44
N ASP A 123 -5.64 7.68 -20.62
CA ASP A 123 -7.07 7.95 -20.83
C ASP A 123 -7.49 9.36 -20.33
N SER A 124 -6.54 10.19 -19.88
CA SER A 124 -6.76 11.52 -19.32
C SER A 124 -7.61 11.53 -18.03
N ILE A 125 -7.53 10.45 -17.26
CA ILE A 125 -8.12 10.33 -15.92
C ILE A 125 -7.01 10.57 -14.89
N PHE A 126 -7.07 11.72 -14.22
CA PHE A 126 -6.02 12.18 -13.31
C PHE A 126 -6.41 12.06 -11.84
N PRO A 127 -5.43 12.08 -10.90
CA PRO A 127 -5.74 12.11 -9.47
C PRO A 127 -6.65 13.30 -9.07
N PRO A 128 -7.52 13.12 -8.09
CA PRO A 128 -7.73 11.90 -7.30
C PRO A 128 -8.63 10.86 -7.99
N GLN A 129 -9.18 11.14 -9.16
CA GLN A 129 -10.11 10.25 -9.88
C GLN A 129 -9.43 8.94 -10.30
N SER A 130 -8.13 8.97 -10.64
CA SER A 130 -7.39 7.79 -11.11
C SER A 130 -7.35 6.64 -10.09
N GLY A 131 -7.45 6.95 -8.78
CA GLY A 131 -7.52 5.96 -7.71
C GLY A 131 -8.93 5.50 -7.35
N GLN A 132 -9.97 6.25 -7.77
CA GLN A 132 -11.35 5.94 -7.40
C GLN A 132 -11.83 4.61 -8.02
N PRO A 133 -12.69 3.85 -7.31
CA PRO A 133 -13.14 2.52 -7.75
C PRO A 133 -13.91 2.52 -9.07
N GLU A 134 -14.45 3.66 -9.49
CA GLU A 134 -15.05 3.82 -10.82
C GLU A 134 -14.02 3.67 -11.95
N PHE A 135 -12.78 4.07 -11.71
CA PHE A 135 -11.70 4.08 -12.71
C PHE A 135 -10.57 3.11 -12.38
N ASN A 136 -10.56 2.55 -11.16
CA ASN A 136 -9.55 1.62 -10.70
C ASN A 136 -10.20 0.53 -9.85
N LEU A 137 -10.39 -0.66 -10.42
CA LEU A 137 -10.95 -1.80 -9.69
C LEU A 137 -10.03 -2.29 -8.57
N HIS A 138 -8.75 -1.95 -8.65
CA HIS A 138 -7.71 -2.26 -7.67
C HIS A 138 -7.61 -1.20 -6.56
N ALA A 139 -8.67 -0.43 -6.33
CA ALA A 139 -8.68 0.72 -5.43
C ALA A 139 -8.29 0.37 -3.98
N ASP A 140 -8.58 -0.84 -3.50
CA ASP A 140 -8.24 -1.33 -2.16
C ASP A 140 -7.10 -2.38 -2.14
N ASP A 141 -6.39 -2.54 -3.26
CA ASP A 141 -5.21 -3.39 -3.35
C ASP A 141 -3.99 -2.75 -2.64
N ILE A 142 -2.96 -3.55 -2.43
CA ILE A 142 -1.80 -3.28 -1.58
C ILE A 142 -0.85 -2.19 -2.11
N ASP A 143 -0.94 -1.78 -3.37
CA ASP A 143 0.08 -0.98 -4.06
C ASP A 143 0.59 0.20 -3.23
N PHE A 144 -0.28 1.08 -2.78
CA PHE A 144 0.16 2.23 -1.98
C PHE A 144 0.68 1.83 -0.59
N GLN A 145 0.21 0.72 0.00
CA GLN A 145 0.73 0.23 1.28
C GLN A 145 2.21 -0.10 1.21
N ILE A 146 2.66 -0.71 0.12
CA ILE A 146 4.07 -1.10 -0.07
C ILE A 146 4.96 0.05 -0.56
N GLU A 147 4.35 1.17 -0.95
CA GLU A 147 5.04 2.35 -1.50
C GLU A 147 5.05 3.56 -0.57
N ALA A 148 4.41 3.48 0.60
CA ALA A 148 4.29 4.58 1.54
C ALA A 148 5.44 4.68 2.56
N ASP A 149 6.43 3.78 2.49
CA ASP A 149 7.50 3.70 3.50
C ASP A 149 8.26 5.03 3.62
N TYR A 150 8.68 5.61 2.49
CA TYR A 150 9.44 6.86 2.49
C TYR A 150 8.70 7.99 3.20
N ILE A 151 7.35 8.04 3.14
CA ILE A 151 6.52 9.05 3.81
C ILE A 151 6.69 8.92 5.33
N GLY A 152 6.53 7.72 5.86
CA GLY A 152 6.70 7.47 7.28
C GLY A 152 8.14 7.68 7.75
N PHE A 153 9.12 7.27 6.94
CA PHE A 153 10.54 7.44 7.24
C PHE A 153 10.98 8.90 7.36
N MET A 154 10.35 9.81 6.63
CA MET A 154 10.68 11.25 6.71
C MET A 154 9.85 12.04 7.73
N CYS A 155 8.93 11.39 8.46
CA CYS A 155 8.03 12.05 9.42
C CYS A 155 8.23 11.56 10.88
N PRO A 156 9.43 11.66 11.49
CA PRO A 156 9.69 11.12 12.83
C PRO A 156 8.82 11.79 13.89
N GLY A 157 7.94 11.02 14.57
CA GLY A 157 7.03 11.52 15.61
C GLY A 157 5.97 12.51 15.11
N MET A 158 5.72 12.53 13.82
CA MET A 158 4.77 13.45 13.18
C MET A 158 3.69 12.68 12.38
N PRO A 159 2.91 11.79 13.02
CA PRO A 159 1.94 10.93 12.33
C PRO A 159 0.85 11.72 11.60
N GLN A 160 0.47 12.90 12.08
CA GLN A 160 -0.52 13.73 11.38
C GLN A 160 0.03 14.26 10.04
N THR A 161 1.30 14.63 9.99
CA THR A 161 1.97 15.06 8.75
C THR A 161 2.13 13.86 7.80
N ALA A 162 2.59 12.71 8.30
CA ALA A 162 2.69 11.47 7.53
C ALA A 162 1.32 11.10 6.93
N ASN A 163 0.26 11.18 7.72
CA ASN A 163 -1.10 10.84 7.31
C ASN A 163 -1.63 11.76 6.20
N LYS A 164 -1.38 13.08 6.28
CA LYS A 164 -1.74 14.03 5.21
C LYS A 164 -0.98 13.76 3.91
N MET A 165 0.30 13.39 4.02
CA MET A 165 1.09 13.04 2.84
C MET A 165 0.60 11.71 2.25
N ALA A 166 0.28 10.72 3.08
CA ALA A 166 -0.24 9.44 2.65
C ALA A 166 -1.62 9.58 1.97
N ASP A 167 -2.52 10.40 2.53
CA ASP A 167 -3.79 10.72 1.91
C ASP A 167 -3.61 11.33 0.52
N TYR A 168 -2.73 12.32 0.41
CA TYR A 168 -2.41 12.96 -0.86
C TYR A 168 -1.83 12.00 -1.88
N MET A 169 -0.87 11.16 -1.50
CA MET A 169 -0.19 10.25 -2.41
C MET A 169 -1.04 9.02 -2.76
N GLY A 170 -1.77 8.48 -1.80
CA GLY A 170 -2.57 7.27 -1.99
C GLY A 170 -3.65 7.42 -3.04
N HIS A 171 -4.27 8.59 -3.13
CA HIS A 171 -5.31 8.89 -4.12
C HIS A 171 -4.82 8.98 -5.58
N ILE A 172 -3.53 8.80 -5.83
CA ILE A 172 -3.00 8.65 -7.18
C ILE A 172 -3.43 7.30 -7.75
N MET A 173 -3.44 6.24 -6.94
CA MET A 173 -3.62 4.85 -7.36
C MET A 173 -4.71 4.10 -6.60
N ASN A 174 -4.99 4.45 -5.35
CA ASN A 174 -5.91 3.73 -4.47
C ASN A 174 -7.04 4.63 -3.95
N TYR A 175 -8.00 4.00 -3.23
CA TYR A 175 -9.11 4.65 -2.54
C TYR A 175 -9.52 3.81 -1.32
N GLY A 176 -10.08 4.43 -0.26
CA GLY A 176 -10.55 3.71 0.91
C GLY A 176 -9.47 2.87 1.60
N ASP A 177 -9.72 1.56 1.79
CA ASP A 177 -8.79 0.67 2.50
C ASP A 177 -7.40 0.58 1.85
N GLY A 178 -7.26 0.81 0.54
CA GLY A 178 -5.95 0.88 -0.12
C GLY A 178 -5.15 2.12 0.30
N VAL A 179 -5.79 3.29 0.41
CA VAL A 179 -5.16 4.51 0.97
C VAL A 179 -4.84 4.31 2.45
N TYR A 180 -5.76 3.68 3.19
CA TYR A 180 -5.56 3.44 4.63
C TYR A 180 -4.40 2.49 4.90
N GLY A 181 -4.10 1.56 4.00
CA GLY A 181 -2.92 0.70 4.08
C GLY A 181 -1.63 1.51 4.13
N GLY A 182 -1.44 2.43 3.18
CA GLY A 182 -0.27 3.32 3.16
C GLY A 182 -0.25 4.30 4.33
N ALA A 183 -1.40 4.85 4.72
CA ALA A 183 -1.50 5.75 5.87
C ALA A 183 -1.14 5.04 7.19
N PHE A 184 -1.58 3.79 7.36
CA PHE A 184 -1.24 2.98 8.53
C PHE A 184 0.25 2.68 8.59
N VAL A 185 0.83 2.22 7.50
CA VAL A 185 2.27 1.91 7.39
C VAL A 185 3.12 3.16 7.64
N ALA A 186 2.77 4.30 7.04
CA ALA A 186 3.46 5.56 7.28
C ALA A 186 3.35 6.01 8.75
N SER A 187 2.17 5.82 9.38
CA SER A 187 1.98 6.11 10.81
C SER A 187 2.77 5.15 11.72
N LEU A 188 2.84 3.85 11.39
CA LEU A 188 3.68 2.90 12.13
C LEU A 188 5.12 3.38 12.18
N TYR A 189 5.68 3.78 11.04
CA TYR A 189 7.06 4.27 10.98
C TYR A 189 7.24 5.58 11.75
N SER A 190 6.32 6.52 11.62
CA SER A 190 6.36 7.79 12.34
C SER A 190 6.39 7.59 13.86
N GLU A 191 5.55 6.70 14.39
CA GLU A 191 5.48 6.36 15.81
C GLU A 191 6.71 5.57 16.31
N ALA A 192 7.26 4.69 15.46
CA ALA A 192 8.41 3.84 15.80
C ALA A 192 9.70 4.62 16.12
N TYR A 193 9.82 5.89 15.71
CA TYR A 193 10.99 6.69 16.01
C TYR A 193 11.17 6.97 17.51
N LEU A 194 10.08 7.08 18.25
CA LEU A 194 10.07 7.64 19.59
C LEU A 194 9.69 6.65 20.69
N GLN A 195 9.33 5.43 20.32
CA GLN A 195 8.97 4.40 21.29
C GLN A 195 9.41 3.01 20.83
N ASN A 196 9.59 2.11 21.80
CA ASN A 196 10.10 0.77 21.57
C ASN A 196 9.02 -0.31 21.77
N ASP A 197 7.87 0.05 22.32
CA ASP A 197 6.75 -0.87 22.52
C ASP A 197 5.97 -1.02 21.23
N ILE A 198 6.14 -2.16 20.57
CA ILE A 198 5.53 -2.51 19.30
C ILE A 198 4.01 -2.40 19.35
N ARG A 199 3.40 -2.87 20.43
CA ARG A 199 1.94 -2.80 20.59
C ARG A 199 1.47 -1.35 20.65
N SER A 200 2.13 -0.51 21.41
CA SER A 200 1.82 0.92 21.50
C SER A 200 2.01 1.62 20.15
N VAL A 201 3.05 1.26 19.37
CA VAL A 201 3.25 1.76 17.99
C VAL A 201 2.04 1.43 17.12
N ILE A 202 1.58 0.17 17.14
CA ILE A 202 0.43 -0.28 16.34
C ILE A 202 -0.86 0.43 16.78
N GLU A 203 -1.16 0.45 18.07
CA GLU A 203 -2.37 1.06 18.63
C GLU A 203 -2.46 2.57 18.31
N LYS A 204 -1.34 3.29 18.38
CA LYS A 204 -1.28 4.70 17.98
C LYS A 204 -1.43 4.90 16.49
N ALA A 205 -0.75 4.10 15.67
CA ALA A 205 -0.87 4.18 14.22
C ALA A 205 -2.32 3.99 13.75
N LEU A 206 -3.09 3.12 14.41
CA LEU A 206 -4.52 2.92 14.13
C LEU A 206 -5.38 4.17 14.30
N LEU A 207 -4.96 5.11 15.16
CA LEU A 207 -5.70 6.37 15.35
C LEU A 207 -5.65 7.29 14.12
N SER A 208 -4.77 7.00 13.17
CA SER A 208 -4.70 7.64 11.85
C SER A 208 -5.81 7.21 10.90
N LEU A 209 -6.51 6.13 11.22
CA LEU A 209 -7.53 5.53 10.36
C LEU A 209 -8.95 5.75 10.91
N PRO A 210 -9.97 5.89 10.03
CA PRO A 210 -11.36 5.94 10.46
C PRO A 210 -11.76 4.68 11.22
N ALA A 211 -12.51 4.83 12.31
CA ALA A 211 -12.92 3.70 13.15
C ALA A 211 -13.80 2.67 12.42
N GLU A 212 -14.54 3.12 11.41
CA GLU A 212 -15.46 2.30 10.64
C GLU A 212 -14.79 1.59 9.45
N SER A 213 -13.54 1.92 9.10
CA SER A 213 -12.83 1.32 7.96
C SER A 213 -12.61 -0.18 8.15
N GLY A 214 -12.64 -0.92 7.06
CA GLY A 214 -12.32 -2.35 7.05
C GLY A 214 -10.90 -2.61 7.52
N TYR A 215 -9.95 -1.78 7.07
CA TYR A 215 -8.56 -1.86 7.44
C TYR A 215 -8.34 -1.74 8.96
N ARG A 216 -8.94 -0.74 9.62
CA ARG A 216 -8.81 -0.59 11.07
C ARG A 216 -9.41 -1.76 11.83
N ARG A 217 -10.59 -2.22 11.43
CA ARG A 217 -11.29 -3.33 12.09
C ARG A 217 -10.52 -4.65 12.03
N ILE A 218 -9.89 -4.97 10.90
CA ILE A 218 -9.10 -6.20 10.79
C ILE A 218 -7.88 -6.16 11.73
N ILE A 219 -7.22 -5.00 11.86
CA ILE A 219 -6.09 -4.85 12.76
C ILE A 219 -6.54 -4.91 14.24
N GLU A 220 -7.68 -4.31 14.58
CA GLU A 220 -8.29 -4.42 15.92
C GLU A 220 -8.60 -5.89 16.26
N ASP A 221 -9.07 -6.69 15.30
CA ASP A 221 -9.25 -8.14 15.49
C ASP A 221 -7.93 -8.87 15.78
N VAL A 222 -6.84 -8.53 15.08
CA VAL A 222 -5.51 -9.11 15.37
C VAL A 222 -5.05 -8.76 16.77
N ILE A 223 -5.18 -7.50 17.18
CA ILE A 223 -4.79 -7.02 18.51
C ILE A 223 -5.58 -7.75 19.61
N ALA A 224 -6.90 -7.85 19.45
CA ALA A 224 -7.78 -8.53 20.39
C ALA A 224 -7.44 -10.03 20.48
N PHE A 225 -7.24 -10.68 19.34
CA PHE A 225 -6.91 -12.10 19.28
C PHE A 225 -5.56 -12.39 19.95
N HIS A 226 -4.55 -11.56 19.70
CA HIS A 226 -3.22 -11.69 20.33
C HIS A 226 -3.29 -11.55 21.86
N GLN A 227 -4.17 -10.69 22.39
CA GLN A 227 -4.36 -10.58 23.85
C GLN A 227 -4.83 -11.88 24.51
N GLU A 228 -5.70 -12.61 23.81
CA GLU A 228 -6.26 -13.87 24.29
C GLU A 228 -5.37 -15.08 23.98
N ASN A 229 -4.59 -14.99 22.90
CA ASN A 229 -3.76 -16.09 22.37
C ASN A 229 -2.35 -15.58 22.02
N PRO A 230 -1.51 -15.17 22.98
CA PRO A 230 -0.22 -14.54 22.73
C PRO A 230 0.84 -15.47 22.14
N ASP A 231 0.68 -16.79 22.32
CA ASP A 231 1.71 -17.79 21.97
C ASP A 231 1.47 -18.48 20.63
N ASP A 232 0.33 -18.25 19.95
CA ASP A 232 -0.07 -19.01 18.76
C ASP A 232 -0.58 -18.11 17.63
N TRP A 233 0.35 -17.62 16.80
CA TRP A 233 0.04 -16.80 15.63
C TRP A 233 -0.75 -17.55 14.55
N THR A 234 -0.63 -18.90 14.50
CA THR A 234 -1.32 -19.71 13.46
C THR A 234 -2.82 -19.69 13.64
N LYS A 235 -3.30 -19.64 14.90
CA LYS A 235 -4.72 -19.46 15.20
C LYS A 235 -5.22 -18.07 14.84
N CYS A 236 -4.39 -17.04 15.07
CA CYS A 236 -4.69 -15.67 14.64
C CYS A 236 -4.85 -15.62 13.13
N TRP A 237 -3.91 -16.17 12.38
CA TRP A 237 -3.97 -16.30 10.92
C TRP A 237 -5.25 -17.03 10.48
N GLN A 238 -5.60 -18.16 11.14
CA GLN A 238 -6.83 -18.91 10.81
C GLN A 238 -8.10 -18.10 11.05
N MET A 239 -8.15 -17.29 12.11
CA MET A 239 -9.26 -16.38 12.38
C MET A 239 -9.40 -15.36 11.24
N LEU A 240 -8.30 -14.76 10.79
CA LEU A 240 -8.32 -13.80 9.68
C LEU A 240 -8.80 -14.43 8.38
N GLU A 241 -8.27 -15.59 8.00
CA GLU A 241 -8.71 -16.31 6.80
C GLU A 241 -10.22 -16.64 6.83
N ASN A 242 -10.72 -17.03 8.00
CA ASN A 242 -12.14 -17.35 8.14
C ASN A 242 -13.06 -16.12 8.08
N LYS A 243 -12.60 -14.99 8.63
CA LYS A 243 -13.44 -13.78 8.76
C LYS A 243 -13.25 -12.83 7.57
N TRP A 244 -12.01 -12.63 7.10
CA TRP A 244 -11.64 -11.53 6.22
C TRP A 244 -11.19 -11.92 4.81
N ALA A 245 -10.58 -13.09 4.62
CA ALA A 245 -9.97 -13.48 3.33
C ALA A 245 -10.96 -13.73 2.18
N ARG A 246 -12.27 -13.53 2.40
CA ARG A 246 -13.33 -13.81 1.40
C ARG A 246 -13.57 -12.65 0.43
N ALA A 247 -12.89 -11.53 0.62
CA ALA A 247 -13.27 -10.25 0.01
C ALA A 247 -12.41 -9.83 -1.17
N ASN A 248 -11.83 -10.75 -1.91
CA ASN A 248 -11.05 -10.37 -3.08
C ASN A 248 -11.95 -9.96 -4.25
N ILE A 249 -11.97 -8.65 -4.56
CA ILE A 249 -12.73 -8.07 -5.67
C ILE A 249 -12.02 -8.32 -6.99
N CYS A 250 -10.70 -8.20 -7.00
CA CYS A 250 -9.91 -8.25 -8.22
C CYS A 250 -9.75 -9.66 -8.79
N ASN A 251 -9.90 -10.68 -7.95
CA ASN A 251 -9.80 -12.08 -8.37
C ASN A 251 -10.83 -12.97 -7.66
N PRO A 252 -12.12 -12.69 -7.85
CA PRO A 252 -13.18 -13.36 -7.12
C PRO A 252 -13.19 -14.87 -7.43
N GLY A 253 -13.44 -15.66 -6.39
CA GLY A 253 -13.51 -17.13 -6.51
C GLY A 253 -12.16 -17.84 -6.48
N THR A 254 -11.05 -17.12 -6.42
CA THR A 254 -9.71 -17.69 -6.21
C THR A 254 -9.27 -17.55 -4.75
N LYS A 255 -8.08 -18.11 -4.44
CA LYS A 255 -7.42 -17.95 -3.15
C LYS A 255 -6.37 -16.84 -3.16
N TYR A 256 -6.08 -16.27 -4.32
CA TYR A 256 -5.22 -15.10 -4.46
C TYR A 256 -5.88 -13.89 -3.82
N ASN A 257 -5.16 -13.19 -2.99
CA ASN A 257 -5.67 -12.01 -2.31
C ASN A 257 -4.59 -10.94 -2.14
N ILE A 258 -4.73 -9.85 -2.88
CA ILE A 258 -3.83 -8.69 -2.87
C ILE A 258 -4.45 -7.49 -2.12
N ASP A 259 -5.51 -7.71 -1.38
CA ASP A 259 -6.19 -6.71 -0.57
C ASP A 259 -5.24 -6.11 0.48
N ALA A 260 -5.18 -4.79 0.58
CA ALA A 260 -4.30 -4.07 1.49
C ALA A 260 -4.56 -4.46 2.96
N LYS A 261 -5.82 -4.57 3.39
CA LYS A 261 -6.16 -4.83 4.80
C LYS A 261 -5.75 -6.23 5.27
N LEU A 262 -5.91 -7.27 4.44
CA LEU A 262 -5.49 -8.62 4.83
C LEU A 262 -3.97 -8.71 4.94
N ASN A 263 -3.24 -8.18 3.96
CA ASN A 263 -1.78 -8.13 3.97
C ASN A 263 -1.27 -7.22 5.11
N GLY A 264 -1.94 -6.11 5.40
CA GLY A 264 -1.67 -5.26 6.57
C GLY A 264 -1.84 -6.01 7.90
N ALA A 265 -2.83 -6.89 8.01
CA ALA A 265 -3.01 -7.74 9.18
C ALA A 265 -1.85 -8.74 9.34
N TYR A 266 -1.28 -9.26 8.24
CA TYR A 266 -0.10 -10.15 8.29
C TYR A 266 1.17 -9.41 8.74
N ILE A 267 1.33 -8.13 8.39
CA ILE A 267 2.38 -7.27 8.96
C ILE A 267 2.25 -7.22 10.48
N VAL A 268 1.03 -6.98 11.00
CA VAL A 268 0.77 -6.85 12.43
C VAL A 268 0.92 -8.18 13.17
N ILE A 269 0.53 -9.32 12.56
CA ILE A 269 0.84 -10.65 13.11
C ILE A 269 2.36 -10.81 13.27
N GLY A 270 3.14 -10.50 12.22
CA GLY A 270 4.60 -10.57 12.26
C GLY A 270 5.20 -9.71 13.38
N LEU A 271 4.70 -8.50 13.56
CA LEU A 271 5.17 -7.57 14.60
C LEU A 271 4.82 -8.04 16.02
N LEU A 272 3.57 -8.41 16.28
CA LEU A 272 3.12 -8.78 17.63
C LEU A 272 3.71 -10.10 18.08
N TYR A 273 3.63 -11.15 17.27
CA TYR A 273 4.13 -12.48 17.62
C TYR A 273 5.64 -12.63 17.42
N GLY A 274 6.26 -11.73 16.66
CA GLY A 274 7.71 -11.64 16.53
C GLY A 274 8.40 -11.07 17.76
N GLU A 275 7.67 -10.35 18.64
CA GLU A 275 8.14 -9.84 19.95
C GLU A 275 9.44 -9.02 19.86
N GLY A 276 9.67 -8.35 18.72
CA GLY A 276 10.87 -7.56 18.46
C GLY A 276 12.10 -8.38 18.06
N ASP A 277 11.98 -9.70 17.90
CA ASP A 277 13.02 -10.52 17.27
C ASP A 277 12.95 -10.40 15.74
N ILE A 278 14.08 -10.07 15.11
CA ILE A 278 14.18 -9.84 13.68
C ILE A 278 13.80 -11.10 12.89
N ASN A 279 14.36 -12.24 13.26
CA ASN A 279 14.18 -13.48 12.52
C ASN A 279 12.77 -14.05 12.70
N LYS A 280 12.24 -13.98 13.92
CA LYS A 280 10.85 -14.37 14.21
C LYS A 280 9.86 -13.50 13.41
N THR A 281 10.06 -12.19 13.40
CA THR A 281 9.20 -11.26 12.66
C THR A 281 9.23 -11.55 11.15
N LEU A 282 10.42 -11.75 10.57
CA LEU A 282 10.56 -12.14 9.17
C LEU A 282 9.83 -13.46 8.88
N GLU A 283 10.09 -14.48 9.69
CA GLU A 283 9.53 -15.81 9.46
C GLU A 283 8.01 -15.81 9.55
N ILE A 284 7.44 -15.22 10.60
CA ILE A 284 6.00 -15.22 10.84
C ILE A 284 5.26 -14.44 9.75
N SER A 285 5.69 -13.21 9.43
CA SER A 285 5.02 -12.39 8.40
C SER A 285 5.09 -13.03 7.03
N THR A 286 6.23 -13.64 6.66
CA THR A 286 6.38 -14.39 5.40
C THR A 286 5.48 -15.62 5.34
N ARG A 287 5.40 -16.39 6.44
CA ARG A 287 4.58 -17.62 6.49
C ARG A 287 3.08 -17.36 6.44
N CYS A 288 2.64 -16.15 6.66
CA CYS A 288 1.23 -15.77 6.46
C CYS A 288 0.79 -15.93 4.99
N GLY A 289 1.70 -15.95 4.03
CA GLY A 289 1.40 -16.17 2.62
C GLY A 289 0.94 -14.91 1.89
N GLN A 290 0.20 -15.10 0.80
CA GLN A 290 -0.22 -14.06 -0.14
C GLN A 290 1.00 -13.28 -0.66
N ASP A 291 1.04 -11.96 -0.48
CA ASP A 291 2.16 -11.10 -0.80
C ASP A 291 3.24 -11.21 0.28
N SER A 292 3.95 -12.32 0.24
CA SER A 292 4.79 -12.76 1.35
C SER A 292 6.21 -12.21 1.34
N ASP A 293 6.55 -11.31 0.44
CA ASP A 293 7.76 -10.49 0.45
C ASP A 293 7.47 -9.07 0.94
N CYS A 294 6.35 -8.48 0.55
CA CYS A 294 5.92 -7.16 1.04
C CYS A 294 5.61 -7.17 2.55
N ASN A 295 4.93 -8.20 3.06
CA ASN A 295 4.53 -8.26 4.45
C ASN A 295 5.74 -8.26 5.42
N PRO A 296 6.77 -9.12 5.27
CA PRO A 296 7.98 -9.05 6.10
C PRO A 296 8.81 -7.78 5.85
N SER A 297 8.73 -7.20 4.66
CA SER A 297 9.36 -5.95 4.28
C SER A 297 8.89 -4.80 5.17
N ASN A 298 7.57 -4.57 5.23
CA ASN A 298 7.00 -3.54 6.08
C ASN A 298 7.20 -3.85 7.59
N ALA A 299 7.00 -5.10 8.02
CA ALA A 299 7.18 -5.47 9.42
C ALA A 299 8.61 -5.23 9.91
N LEU A 300 9.62 -5.66 9.13
CA LEU A 300 11.00 -5.47 9.54
C LEU A 300 11.45 -4.01 9.44
N ALA A 301 10.88 -3.21 8.55
CA ALA A 301 11.15 -1.78 8.50
C ALA A 301 10.72 -1.06 9.79
N VAL A 302 9.58 -1.45 10.40
CA VAL A 302 9.16 -0.95 11.73
C VAL A 302 10.21 -1.27 12.79
N LEU A 303 10.64 -2.54 12.86
CA LEU A 303 11.69 -2.93 13.82
C LEU A 303 13.02 -2.22 13.54
N GLY A 304 13.33 -1.99 12.27
CA GLY A 304 14.53 -1.27 11.84
C GLY A 304 14.54 0.17 12.36
N ILE A 305 13.41 0.88 12.30
CA ILE A 305 13.29 2.23 12.89
C ILE A 305 13.36 2.17 14.43
N ILE A 306 12.70 1.22 15.06
CA ILE A 306 12.75 1.08 16.53
C ILE A 306 14.20 0.91 16.99
N LYS A 307 14.93 -0.01 16.37
CA LYS A 307 16.26 -0.45 16.80
C LYS A 307 17.42 0.40 16.27
N GLY A 308 17.28 0.97 15.09
CA GLY A 308 18.37 1.54 14.29
C GLY A 308 19.12 0.47 13.47
N PHE A 309 19.77 0.89 12.37
CA PHE A 309 20.58 0.00 11.52
C PHE A 309 21.74 -0.63 12.26
N SER A 310 22.38 0.14 13.14
CA SER A 310 23.51 -0.30 13.94
C SER A 310 23.20 -1.49 14.86
N ALA A 311 21.93 -1.72 15.20
CA ALA A 311 21.46 -2.83 16.03
C ALA A 311 21.12 -4.12 15.25
N PHE A 312 21.16 -4.09 13.92
CA PHE A 312 20.97 -5.31 13.12
C PHE A 312 22.15 -6.29 13.31
N PRO A 313 21.93 -7.62 13.16
CA PRO A 313 23.02 -8.59 13.14
C PRO A 313 24.14 -8.16 12.17
N GLN A 314 25.39 -8.42 12.55
CA GLN A 314 26.56 -7.98 11.79
C GLN A 314 26.50 -8.44 10.33
N GLU A 315 26.11 -9.69 10.09
CA GLU A 315 25.99 -10.28 8.76
C GLU A 315 24.97 -9.57 7.86
N TYR A 316 23.89 -9.02 8.46
CA TYR A 316 22.88 -8.25 7.71
C TYR A 316 23.42 -6.88 7.34
N ARG A 317 24.10 -6.21 8.28
CA ARG A 317 24.72 -4.90 8.05
C ARG A 317 25.77 -4.98 6.95
N GLU A 318 26.70 -5.94 7.05
CA GLU A 318 27.75 -6.17 6.06
C GLU A 318 27.19 -6.45 4.66
N ALA A 319 26.07 -7.19 4.58
CA ALA A 319 25.43 -7.48 3.30
C ALA A 319 24.81 -6.22 2.68
N ILE A 320 24.15 -5.36 3.46
CA ILE A 320 23.63 -4.06 3.01
C ILE A 320 24.76 -3.12 2.62
N GLU A 321 25.78 -2.96 3.47
CA GLU A 321 26.92 -2.06 3.24
C GLU A 321 27.67 -2.40 1.94
N LYS A 322 27.80 -3.69 1.63
CA LYS A 322 28.45 -4.19 0.40
C LYS A 322 27.74 -3.73 -0.89
N ILE A 323 26.45 -3.46 -0.82
CA ILE A 323 25.64 -3.01 -1.96
C ILE A 323 25.14 -1.58 -1.80
N GLY A 324 25.51 -0.90 -0.71
CA GLY A 324 24.94 0.38 -0.30
C GLY A 324 24.96 1.49 -1.35
N ASP A 325 25.95 1.48 -2.25
CA ASP A 325 26.06 2.44 -3.36
C ASP A 325 25.54 1.90 -4.70
N LYS A 326 25.09 0.64 -4.75
CA LYS A 326 24.50 0.10 -5.98
C LYS A 326 23.09 0.66 -6.16
N PRO A 327 22.77 1.17 -7.37
CA PRO A 327 21.44 1.69 -7.61
C PRO A 327 20.39 0.58 -7.63
N PHE A 328 19.21 0.89 -7.10
CA PHE A 328 18.00 0.12 -7.38
C PHE A 328 17.68 0.22 -8.87
N VAL A 329 17.24 -0.86 -9.47
CA VAL A 329 16.90 -0.90 -10.89
C VAL A 329 15.88 0.21 -11.22
N HIS A 330 15.95 0.74 -12.41
CA HIS A 330 15.09 1.82 -12.90
C HIS A 330 15.19 3.18 -12.18
N THR A 331 16.08 3.33 -11.21
CA THR A 331 16.23 4.56 -10.43
C THR A 331 17.71 5.03 -10.38
N ASN A 332 17.90 6.25 -9.90
CA ASN A 332 19.22 6.79 -9.55
C ASN A 332 19.48 6.74 -8.03
N TYR A 333 18.64 6.00 -7.29
CA TYR A 333 18.81 5.81 -5.87
C TYR A 333 19.59 4.54 -5.58
N SER A 334 20.42 4.61 -4.56
CA SER A 334 21.01 3.47 -3.84
C SER A 334 20.50 3.50 -2.40
N PHE A 335 20.80 2.48 -1.61
CA PHE A 335 20.50 2.49 -0.18
C PHE A 335 21.06 3.74 0.52
N ASN A 336 22.34 4.04 0.32
CA ASN A 336 22.98 5.21 0.93
C ASN A 336 22.31 6.52 0.52
N LYS A 337 21.97 6.67 -0.76
CA LYS A 337 21.28 7.86 -1.27
C LYS A 337 19.84 7.94 -0.76
N ALA A 338 19.11 6.84 -0.67
CA ALA A 338 17.75 6.82 -0.10
C ALA A 338 17.76 7.28 1.37
N VAL A 339 18.70 6.77 2.17
CA VAL A 339 18.88 7.19 3.57
C VAL A 339 19.19 8.69 3.66
N GLU A 340 20.15 9.18 2.86
CA GLU A 340 20.55 10.60 2.86
C GLU A 340 19.37 11.51 2.48
N ARG A 341 18.71 11.21 1.36
CA ARG A 341 17.57 12.03 0.89
C ARG A 341 16.39 12.00 1.85
N THR A 342 16.11 10.84 2.46
CA THR A 342 15.07 10.74 3.49
C THR A 342 15.41 11.61 4.71
N ALA A 343 16.67 11.62 5.14
CA ALA A 343 17.12 12.49 6.25
C ALA A 343 17.00 13.99 5.90
N ASP A 344 17.35 14.38 4.66
CA ASP A 344 17.16 15.75 4.19
C ASP A 344 15.69 16.18 4.19
N TYR A 345 14.80 15.30 3.78
CA TYR A 345 13.35 15.56 3.82
C TYR A 345 12.83 15.60 5.25
N ALA A 346 13.29 14.70 6.13
CA ALA A 346 12.92 14.72 7.53
C ALA A 346 13.30 16.04 8.20
N GLU A 347 14.52 16.57 7.94
CA GLU A 347 14.93 17.87 8.44
C GLU A 347 13.99 19.00 7.99
N LYS A 348 13.63 19.04 6.70
CA LYS A 348 12.68 20.04 6.17
C LYS A 348 11.31 19.94 6.82
N ILE A 349 10.77 18.72 6.92
CA ILE A 349 9.45 18.48 7.51
C ILE A 349 9.45 18.85 9.00
N ILE A 350 10.51 18.53 9.74
CA ILE A 350 10.67 18.96 11.14
C ILE A 350 10.59 20.49 11.26
N VAL A 351 11.32 21.22 10.42
CA VAL A 351 11.32 22.70 10.43
C VAL A 351 9.95 23.26 10.03
N GLU A 352 9.33 22.74 8.98
CA GLU A 352 8.01 23.19 8.51
C GLU A 352 6.92 22.96 9.57
N ASN A 353 7.07 21.97 10.43
CA ASN A 353 6.16 21.70 11.55
C ASN A 353 6.58 22.37 12.87
N GLY A 354 7.44 23.39 12.82
CA GLY A 354 7.82 24.20 13.97
C GLY A 354 8.91 23.62 14.86
N GLY A 355 9.53 22.53 14.43
CA GLY A 355 10.72 21.95 15.07
C GLY A 355 11.96 22.82 14.86
N LYS A 356 13.06 22.43 15.49
CA LYS A 356 14.34 23.16 15.44
C LYS A 356 15.48 22.22 15.09
N VAL A 357 16.42 22.76 14.34
CA VAL A 357 17.68 22.11 13.98
C VAL A 357 18.82 22.79 14.73
N THR A 358 19.64 21.99 15.40
CA THR A 358 20.90 22.43 15.98
C THR A 358 22.06 21.80 15.22
N GLU A 359 23.29 22.03 15.66
CA GLU A 359 24.47 21.41 15.06
C GLU A 359 24.37 19.87 15.11
N ASP A 360 23.97 19.30 16.24
CA ASP A 360 24.01 17.85 16.50
C ASP A 360 22.63 17.17 16.64
N SER A 361 21.53 17.92 16.67
CA SER A 361 20.22 17.36 16.98
C SER A 361 19.04 18.08 16.34
N TYR A 362 17.90 17.42 16.40
CA TYR A 362 16.58 17.94 16.05
C TYR A 362 15.70 18.03 17.30
N SER A 363 14.98 19.14 17.46
CA SER A 363 13.83 19.23 18.35
C SER A 363 12.56 19.08 17.53
N ILE A 364 11.82 18.00 17.73
CA ILE A 364 10.63 17.64 16.97
C ILE A 364 9.42 18.06 17.79
N VAL A 365 8.49 18.80 17.18
CA VAL A 365 7.17 19.04 17.74
C VAL A 365 6.33 17.79 17.47
N LEU A 366 6.01 17.06 18.56
CA LEU A 366 5.26 15.82 18.43
C LEU A 366 3.82 16.09 18.03
N GLN A 367 3.28 15.16 17.24
CA GLN A 367 1.90 15.22 16.79
C GLN A 367 1.13 14.02 17.30
N GLU A 368 -0.14 14.22 17.64
CA GLU A 368 -1.06 13.10 17.87
C GLU A 368 -1.67 12.69 16.54
N PRO A 369 -1.89 11.38 16.32
CA PRO A 369 -2.56 10.89 15.12
C PRO A 369 -3.97 11.47 14.99
N VAL A 370 -4.38 11.75 13.76
CA VAL A 370 -5.75 12.22 13.43
C VAL A 370 -6.27 11.35 12.29
N ALA A 371 -7.43 10.77 12.50
CA ALA A 371 -8.04 9.89 11.52
C ALA A 371 -8.33 10.62 10.19
N LEU A 372 -8.06 9.95 9.09
CA LEU A 372 -8.49 10.36 7.76
C LEU A 372 -10.02 10.35 7.66
N PRO A 373 -10.60 11.07 6.69
CA PRO A 373 -12.02 10.93 6.37
C PRO A 373 -12.38 9.49 6.03
N MET A 374 -13.62 9.07 6.34
CA MET A 374 -14.11 7.75 5.97
C MET A 374 -14.37 7.68 4.47
N GLU A 375 -13.78 6.71 3.84
CA GLU A 375 -14.01 6.31 2.46
C GLU A 375 -14.23 4.80 2.39
N ASP A 376 -15.02 4.35 1.43
CA ASP A 376 -15.25 2.95 1.16
C ASP A 376 -15.25 2.76 -0.35
N ALA A 377 -14.28 2.00 -0.86
CA ALA A 377 -14.16 1.76 -2.29
C ALA A 377 -15.35 0.96 -2.83
N PHE A 378 -15.87 0.03 -2.04
CA PHE A 378 -16.88 -0.92 -2.49
C PHE A 378 -18.00 -1.12 -1.45
N PRO A 379 -18.77 -0.06 -1.10
CA PRO A 379 -19.73 -0.07 0.01
C PRO A 379 -20.87 -1.08 -0.17
N ASN A 380 -21.13 -1.51 -1.40
CA ASN A 380 -22.18 -2.47 -1.70
C ASN A 380 -21.68 -3.92 -1.81
N LEU A 381 -20.38 -4.14 -1.67
CA LEU A 381 -19.81 -5.48 -1.61
C LEU A 381 -20.08 -6.08 -0.25
N VAL A 382 -21.07 -6.92 -0.21
CA VAL A 382 -21.28 -7.80 0.95
C VAL A 382 -20.18 -8.85 0.90
N TYR A 383 -19.16 -8.60 1.72
CA TYR A 383 -18.06 -9.53 1.96
C TYR A 383 -18.62 -10.90 2.30
N SER A 384 -19.07 -11.68 1.46
CA SER A 384 -19.33 -13.05 1.88
C SER A 384 -19.95 -13.97 0.89
N LYS A 385 -20.54 -13.53 -0.19
CA LYS A 385 -21.44 -14.54 -0.70
C LYS A 385 -21.22 -14.98 -2.12
N ARG A 386 -20.44 -14.39 -2.92
CA ARG A 386 -20.16 -14.95 -4.25
C ARG A 386 -19.82 -13.90 -5.27
N ALA A 387 -18.61 -13.95 -5.69
CA ALA A 387 -18.40 -13.79 -7.11
C ALA A 387 -18.65 -15.13 -7.79
N ALA A 388 -19.52 -15.19 -8.76
CA ALA A 388 -19.55 -16.26 -9.72
C ALA A 388 -18.62 -15.83 -10.88
N ILE A 389 -17.60 -16.61 -11.15
CA ILE A 389 -16.84 -16.48 -12.40
C ILE A 389 -17.59 -17.21 -13.47
N VAL A 390 -17.90 -16.50 -14.55
CA VAL A 390 -18.68 -17.03 -15.67
C VAL A 390 -17.82 -16.90 -16.92
N ASP A 391 -17.39 -18.03 -17.45
CA ASP A 391 -16.63 -18.07 -18.70
C ASP A 391 -17.53 -17.72 -19.88
N ALA A 392 -17.11 -16.73 -20.68
CA ALA A 392 -17.89 -16.22 -21.81
C ALA A 392 -18.21 -17.27 -22.91
N ASP A 393 -17.47 -18.36 -22.96
CA ASP A 393 -17.65 -19.44 -23.94
C ASP A 393 -18.48 -20.63 -23.40
N LYS A 394 -18.72 -20.69 -22.08
CA LYS A 394 -19.33 -21.87 -21.45
C LYS A 394 -20.67 -21.62 -20.80
N ASP A 395 -21.09 -20.36 -20.70
CA ASP A 395 -22.27 -20.01 -19.93
C ASP A 395 -23.37 -19.35 -20.78
N SER A 396 -24.59 -19.81 -20.56
CA SER A 396 -25.78 -19.34 -21.28
C SER A 396 -26.21 -17.92 -20.94
N CYS A 397 -25.57 -17.26 -19.97
CA CYS A 397 -25.87 -15.87 -19.63
C CYS A 397 -25.25 -14.85 -20.59
N TRP A 398 -24.29 -15.27 -21.42
CA TRP A 398 -23.67 -14.43 -22.43
C TRP A 398 -24.42 -14.48 -23.75
N THR A 399 -24.54 -13.32 -24.39
CA THR A 399 -25.03 -13.19 -25.74
C THR A 399 -24.00 -12.42 -26.58
N LEU A 400 -23.50 -13.08 -27.61
CA LEU A 400 -22.58 -12.49 -28.58
C LEU A 400 -23.34 -12.14 -29.85
N LYS A 401 -23.30 -10.89 -30.29
CA LYS A 401 -23.90 -10.41 -31.52
C LYS A 401 -22.79 -9.86 -32.42
N GLY A 402 -22.73 -10.38 -33.64
CA GLY A 402 -21.67 -10.01 -34.59
C GLY A 402 -20.67 -11.13 -34.79
N ASN A 403 -19.44 -10.77 -35.19
CA ASN A 403 -18.40 -11.70 -35.63
C ASN A 403 -17.33 -11.93 -34.57
N TRP A 404 -17.72 -12.52 -33.46
CA TRP A 404 -16.82 -12.86 -32.35
C TRP A 404 -16.00 -14.11 -32.64
N GLN A 405 -14.71 -14.06 -32.35
CA GLN A 405 -13.73 -15.11 -32.56
C GLN A 405 -13.08 -15.53 -31.25
N ASP A 406 -12.57 -16.77 -31.21
CA ASP A 406 -11.76 -17.25 -30.11
C ASP A 406 -10.30 -16.82 -30.27
N ALA A 407 -9.68 -16.33 -29.20
CA ALA A 407 -8.26 -16.12 -29.16
C ALA A 407 -7.52 -17.48 -29.13
N GLU A 408 -6.23 -17.49 -29.52
CA GLU A 408 -5.42 -18.72 -29.62
C GLU A 408 -5.42 -19.58 -28.35
N ASN A 409 -5.61 -18.99 -27.17
CA ASN A 409 -5.67 -19.70 -25.90
C ASN A 409 -7.04 -20.32 -25.56
N GLY A 410 -8.09 -20.03 -26.37
CA GLY A 410 -9.44 -20.53 -26.17
C GLY A 410 -10.21 -19.98 -24.96
N TYR A 411 -9.64 -19.02 -24.23
CA TYR A 411 -10.26 -18.43 -23.03
C TYR A 411 -10.83 -17.02 -23.23
N VAL A 412 -10.53 -16.40 -24.35
CA VAL A 412 -10.91 -15.00 -24.63
C VAL A 412 -11.63 -14.91 -25.96
N LYS A 413 -12.77 -14.20 -25.96
CA LYS A 413 -13.49 -13.81 -27.18
C LYS A 413 -13.05 -12.41 -27.60
N TYR A 414 -12.85 -12.20 -28.90
CA TYR A 414 -12.58 -10.87 -29.45
C TYR A 414 -13.35 -10.62 -30.74
N SER A 415 -13.56 -9.36 -31.06
CA SER A 415 -14.07 -8.90 -32.37
C SER A 415 -13.22 -7.73 -32.85
N GLU A 416 -13.07 -7.64 -34.18
CA GLU A 416 -12.41 -6.52 -34.88
C GLU A 416 -13.43 -5.64 -35.64
N GLN A 417 -14.72 -5.88 -35.46
CA GLN A 417 -15.76 -5.17 -36.18
C GLN A 417 -16.51 -4.17 -35.31
N VAL A 418 -16.67 -2.95 -35.85
CA VAL A 418 -17.49 -1.92 -35.20
C VAL A 418 -18.96 -2.32 -35.24
N GLY A 419 -19.60 -2.23 -34.07
CA GLY A 419 -21.00 -2.59 -33.89
C GLY A 419 -21.25 -4.01 -33.39
N ASP A 420 -20.20 -4.81 -33.20
CA ASP A 420 -20.33 -6.08 -32.53
C ASP A 420 -20.57 -5.85 -31.02
N GLU A 421 -21.44 -6.67 -30.44
CA GLU A 421 -21.88 -6.51 -29.06
C GLU A 421 -21.66 -7.81 -28.28
N ILE A 422 -21.20 -7.67 -27.03
CA ILE A 422 -21.22 -8.73 -26.03
C ILE A 422 -22.12 -8.28 -24.89
N MET A 423 -23.05 -9.14 -24.50
CA MET A 423 -24.04 -8.86 -23.46
C MET A 423 -24.10 -10.00 -22.47
N PHE A 424 -24.33 -9.69 -21.22
CA PHE A 424 -24.71 -10.67 -20.21
C PHE A 424 -25.75 -10.09 -19.26
N THR A 425 -26.56 -10.98 -18.70
CA THR A 425 -27.57 -10.61 -17.71
C THR A 425 -27.24 -11.27 -16.38
N PHE A 426 -27.27 -10.49 -15.32
CA PHE A 426 -27.03 -10.98 -13.96
C PHE A 426 -28.02 -10.36 -13.00
N GLU A 427 -28.21 -11.02 -11.85
CA GLU A 427 -28.92 -10.48 -10.70
C GLU A 427 -27.92 -10.31 -9.56
N GLY A 428 -27.67 -9.05 -9.16
CA GLY A 428 -26.65 -8.75 -8.14
C GLY A 428 -26.45 -7.26 -7.94
N THR A 429 -25.51 -6.91 -7.08
CA THR A 429 -25.17 -5.52 -6.73
C THR A 429 -24.13 -4.91 -7.66
N GLY A 430 -23.44 -5.72 -8.46
CA GLY A 430 -22.44 -5.28 -9.41
C GLY A 430 -21.85 -6.46 -10.18
N ALA A 431 -21.15 -6.17 -11.25
CA ALA A 431 -20.40 -7.13 -12.05
C ALA A 431 -19.09 -6.51 -12.52
N SER A 432 -18.08 -7.33 -12.76
CA SER A 432 -16.87 -6.95 -13.46
C SER A 432 -16.69 -7.81 -14.69
N ILE A 433 -16.17 -7.21 -15.75
CA ILE A 433 -15.77 -7.91 -16.96
C ILE A 433 -14.26 -7.81 -17.06
N GLU A 434 -13.61 -8.94 -17.18
CA GLU A 434 -12.18 -9.03 -17.42
C GLU A 434 -11.89 -9.12 -18.92
N GLY A 435 -10.92 -8.37 -19.39
CA GLY A 435 -10.50 -8.36 -20.80
C GLY A 435 -9.00 -8.09 -20.92
N TRP A 436 -8.53 -8.03 -22.17
CA TRP A 436 -7.12 -7.78 -22.44
C TRP A 436 -6.89 -6.39 -23.02
N TRP A 437 -5.84 -5.74 -22.57
CA TRP A 437 -5.24 -4.61 -23.23
C TRP A 437 -4.21 -5.10 -24.24
N VAL A 438 -4.34 -4.70 -25.48
CA VAL A 438 -3.46 -5.14 -26.56
C VAL A 438 -3.04 -3.98 -27.46
N LYS A 439 -1.93 -4.15 -28.19
CA LYS A 439 -1.38 -3.10 -29.08
C LYS A 439 -2.30 -2.69 -30.23
N ASN A 440 -3.22 -3.55 -30.61
CA ASN A 440 -4.25 -3.30 -31.63
C ASN A 440 -5.65 -3.22 -31.01
N GLY A 441 -5.74 -2.99 -29.69
CA GLY A 441 -7.00 -2.83 -29.00
C GLY A 441 -7.80 -1.64 -29.54
N GLY A 442 -9.10 -1.85 -29.71
CA GLY A 442 -10.07 -0.83 -30.07
C GLY A 442 -10.76 -0.22 -28.88
N LYS A 443 -11.84 0.54 -29.16
CA LYS A 443 -12.69 1.14 -28.14
C LYS A 443 -14.02 0.41 -28.06
N ALA A 444 -14.56 0.28 -26.85
CA ALA A 444 -15.87 -0.29 -26.62
C ALA A 444 -16.71 0.63 -25.71
N ASP A 445 -17.97 0.82 -26.09
CA ASP A 445 -18.93 1.55 -25.27
C ASP A 445 -19.63 0.60 -24.30
N VAL A 446 -19.65 0.96 -23.02
CA VAL A 446 -20.25 0.17 -21.95
C VAL A 446 -21.62 0.73 -21.59
N TYR A 447 -22.61 -0.14 -21.57
CA TYR A 447 -23.99 0.16 -21.17
C TYR A 447 -24.40 -0.74 -20.01
N VAL A 448 -25.07 -0.18 -19.02
CA VAL A 448 -25.71 -0.93 -17.92
C VAL A 448 -27.21 -0.61 -17.95
N ASP A 449 -28.05 -1.62 -18.05
CA ASP A 449 -29.51 -1.48 -18.18
C ASP A 449 -29.92 -0.51 -19.32
N GLY A 450 -29.19 -0.55 -20.44
CA GLY A 450 -29.39 0.30 -21.60
C GLY A 450 -28.89 1.74 -21.47
N ILE A 451 -28.30 2.11 -20.33
CA ILE A 451 -27.75 3.44 -20.07
C ILE A 451 -26.24 3.43 -20.35
N PHE A 452 -25.79 4.31 -21.23
CA PHE A 452 -24.38 4.52 -21.48
C PHE A 452 -23.65 4.93 -20.19
N LYS A 453 -22.54 4.27 -19.89
CA LYS A 453 -21.70 4.55 -18.72
C LYS A 453 -20.39 5.20 -19.12
N ARG A 454 -19.65 4.58 -20.03
CA ARG A 454 -18.38 5.10 -20.51
C ARG A 454 -17.90 4.38 -21.76
N THR A 455 -16.93 4.97 -22.45
CA THR A 455 -16.12 4.29 -23.45
C THR A 455 -14.84 3.78 -22.81
N ILE A 456 -14.48 2.54 -23.07
CA ILE A 456 -13.19 1.95 -22.67
C ILE A 456 -12.27 1.90 -23.87
N ASP A 457 -10.98 2.10 -23.63
CA ASP A 457 -9.93 1.93 -24.63
C ASP A 457 -9.12 0.69 -24.28
N CYS A 458 -9.21 -0.33 -25.12
CA CYS A 458 -8.48 -1.59 -24.95
C CYS A 458 -7.06 -1.54 -25.54
N PHE A 459 -6.63 -0.38 -26.04
CA PHE A 459 -5.25 -0.20 -26.51
C PHE A 459 -4.28 -0.09 -25.34
N TYR A 460 -3.15 -0.78 -25.48
CA TYR A 460 -1.99 -0.58 -24.61
C TYR A 460 -0.70 -0.91 -25.37
N SER A 461 0.36 -0.13 -25.16
CA SER A 461 1.63 -0.25 -25.91
C SER A 461 2.38 -1.55 -25.68
N VAL A 462 2.07 -2.25 -24.57
CA VAL A 462 2.57 -3.59 -24.23
C VAL A 462 1.36 -4.47 -23.98
N SER A 463 1.37 -5.73 -24.42
CA SER A 463 0.24 -6.63 -24.16
C SER A 463 0.16 -6.99 -22.67
N TYR A 464 -0.95 -6.64 -22.03
CA TYR A 464 -1.29 -7.00 -20.65
C TYR A 464 -2.55 -7.84 -20.62
N THR A 465 -2.64 -8.74 -19.66
CA THR A 465 -3.67 -9.79 -19.60
C THR A 465 -4.92 -9.42 -18.80
N HIS A 466 -5.02 -8.23 -18.21
CA HIS A 466 -6.18 -7.90 -17.37
C HIS A 466 -6.70 -6.48 -17.61
N LEU A 467 -7.88 -6.41 -18.20
CA LEU A 467 -8.76 -5.25 -18.17
C LEU A 467 -9.97 -5.62 -17.32
N THR A 468 -10.13 -5.01 -16.17
CA THR A 468 -11.30 -5.23 -15.31
C THR A 468 -12.18 -3.99 -15.29
N LEU A 469 -13.47 -4.17 -15.51
CA LEU A 469 -14.46 -3.10 -15.57
C LEU A 469 -15.44 -3.25 -14.43
N PRO A 470 -15.40 -2.37 -13.42
CA PRO A 470 -16.47 -2.33 -12.43
C PRO A 470 -17.76 -1.79 -13.09
N THR A 471 -18.84 -2.52 -12.92
CA THR A 471 -20.16 -2.06 -13.28
C THR A 471 -21.02 -1.99 -12.02
N ASN A 472 -21.20 -0.80 -11.48
CA ASN A 472 -22.14 -0.59 -10.38
C ASN A 472 -23.50 -0.28 -10.98
N SER A 473 -24.46 -1.22 -10.86
CA SER A 473 -25.88 -0.94 -10.99
C SER A 473 -26.44 -0.56 -9.62
N ARG A 474 -27.14 0.54 -9.55
CA ARG A 474 -27.96 0.89 -8.36
C ARG A 474 -29.38 0.39 -8.57
#